data_3ec4612481f1446175d3347cd0384219
#
_entry.id   3ec4612481f1446175d3347cd0384219
#
_cell.length_a   1.000
_cell.length_b   1.000
_cell.length_c   1.000
_cell.angle_alpha   90.00
_cell.angle_beta   90.00
_cell.angle_gamma   90.00
#
_symmetry.space_group_name_H-M   'P 1'
#
loop_
_entity.id
_entity.type
_entity.pdbx_description
1 polymer ?
#
loop_
_entity_poly.entity_id
_entity_poly.type
_entity_poly.pdbx_seq_one_letter_code
_entity_poly.pdbx_strand_id
1 'polypeptide(L)'
;IVCWVFLMNLMDLLPVDLVPWIANGFQSSTVYGPVHYFKVLPVADVNVPIGMALGIAVLIHYYSIKKKGLGGFLGELTLQPLGKWAIPFNMLIEIPGFYAKQIALGLRLYGNLFAGEMIFILIALFFGALFDSLYGFALGVFGILLSLAWAVFHVLIIALQAYVFMILTVVFLNQAHETH
;
A
#
# COMPACT_ATOMS: atom_id res chain seq x y z
N ILE A 1 -4.97 11.87 -6.35
CA ILE A 1 -4.19 10.80 -5.67
C ILE A 1 -4.81 10.49 -4.31
N VAL A 2 -4.97 11.47 -3.40
CA VAL A 2 -5.47 11.24 -2.03
C VAL A 2 -6.81 10.50 -2.01
N CYS A 3 -7.82 11.06 -2.70
CA CYS A 3 -9.15 10.45 -2.75
C CYS A 3 -9.11 9.05 -3.34
N TRP A 4 -8.29 8.83 -4.34
CA TRP A 4 -8.14 7.53 -4.98
C TRP A 4 -7.53 6.50 -4.03
N VAL A 5 -6.40 6.84 -3.40
CA VAL A 5 -5.72 5.95 -2.43
C VAL A 5 -6.59 5.73 -1.20
N PHE A 6 -7.29 6.77 -0.73
CA PHE A 6 -8.21 6.65 0.40
C PHE A 6 -9.37 5.70 0.09
N LEU A 7 -10.02 5.84 -1.07
CA LEU A 7 -11.11 4.96 -1.48
C LEU A 7 -10.64 3.53 -1.69
N MET A 8 -9.47 3.34 -2.30
CA MET A 8 -8.89 2.00 -2.47
C MET A 8 -8.64 1.31 -1.12
N ASN A 9 -8.13 2.05 -0.13
CA ASN A 9 -7.91 1.53 1.20
C ASN A 9 -9.22 1.35 1.99
N LEU A 10 -10.21 2.22 1.76
CA LEU A 10 -11.53 2.12 2.38
C LEU A 10 -12.27 0.85 1.94
N MET A 11 -12.02 0.36 0.72
CA MET A 11 -12.59 -0.90 0.24
C MET A 11 -12.14 -2.11 1.07
N ASP A 12 -11.03 -2.01 1.81
CA ASP A 12 -10.55 -3.05 2.72
C ASP A 12 -11.44 -3.26 3.94
N LEU A 13 -12.26 -2.28 4.30
CA LEU A 13 -13.27 -2.42 5.36
C LEU A 13 -14.50 -3.22 4.92
N LEU A 14 -14.68 -3.46 3.63
CA LEU A 14 -15.76 -4.30 3.13
C LEU A 14 -15.42 -5.78 3.34
N PRO A 15 -16.31 -6.56 3.97
CA PRO A 15 -16.09 -8.01 4.09
C PRO A 15 -15.89 -8.64 2.71
N VAL A 16 -14.84 -9.42 2.55
CA VAL A 16 -14.51 -10.09 1.27
C VAL A 16 -15.65 -10.99 0.78
N ASP A 17 -16.38 -11.57 1.71
CA ASP A 17 -17.53 -12.47 1.43
C ASP A 17 -18.81 -11.73 1.04
N LEU A 18 -18.89 -10.42 1.25
CA LEU A 18 -20.12 -9.64 1.03
C LEU A 18 -20.50 -9.61 -0.46
N VAL A 19 -19.52 -9.43 -1.35
CA VAL A 19 -19.77 -9.37 -2.79
C VAL A 19 -20.18 -10.74 -3.35
N PRO A 20 -19.49 -11.85 -3.06
CA PRO A 20 -19.97 -13.19 -3.42
C PRO A 20 -21.34 -13.52 -2.84
N TRP A 21 -21.60 -13.12 -1.59
CA TRP A 21 -22.88 -13.35 -0.94
C TRP A 21 -24.03 -12.61 -1.62
N ILE A 22 -23.86 -11.33 -1.96
CA ILE A 22 -24.86 -10.56 -2.71
C ILE A 22 -25.01 -11.13 -4.12
N ALA A 23 -23.91 -11.42 -4.82
CA ALA A 23 -23.95 -11.95 -6.17
C ALA A 23 -24.69 -13.29 -6.24
N ASN A 24 -24.44 -14.19 -5.30
CA ASN A 24 -25.11 -15.49 -5.22
C ASN A 24 -26.58 -15.35 -4.80
N GLY A 25 -26.93 -14.34 -3.99
CA GLY A 25 -28.33 -14.04 -3.61
C GLY A 25 -29.18 -13.51 -4.76
N PHE A 26 -28.60 -12.77 -5.70
CA PHE A 26 -29.27 -12.28 -6.91
C PHE A 26 -29.25 -13.28 -8.08
N GLN A 27 -28.36 -14.26 -8.06
CA GLN A 27 -28.10 -15.19 -9.17
C GLN A 27 -28.59 -16.62 -8.87
N SER A 28 -29.88 -16.78 -8.62
CA SER A 28 -30.46 -18.14 -8.54
C SER A 28 -30.50 -18.88 -9.89
N SER A 29 -30.01 -18.31 -10.99
CA SER A 29 -30.13 -18.87 -12.35
C SER A 29 -29.14 -18.35 -13.36
N THR A 30 -27.82 -18.30 -13.05
CA THR A 30 -26.86 -17.89 -14.06
C THR A 30 -26.05 -19.02 -14.64
N VAL A 31 -25.80 -18.89 -15.96
CA VAL A 31 -25.04 -19.81 -16.83
C VAL A 31 -23.60 -20.06 -16.36
N TYR A 32 -23.08 -19.24 -15.43
CA TYR A 32 -21.67 -19.24 -15.00
C TYR A 32 -21.39 -19.90 -13.64
N GLY A 33 -22.39 -20.47 -12.98
CA GLY A 33 -22.22 -21.11 -11.66
C GLY A 33 -22.03 -20.12 -10.50
N PRO A 34 -21.96 -20.62 -9.25
CA PRO A 34 -21.80 -19.77 -8.07
C PRO A 34 -20.44 -19.07 -8.06
N VAL A 35 -20.43 -17.78 -7.74
CA VAL A 35 -19.19 -17.00 -7.54
C VAL A 35 -18.55 -17.41 -6.22
N HIS A 36 -17.52 -18.24 -6.27
CA HIS A 36 -16.84 -18.73 -5.07
C HIS A 36 -15.80 -17.76 -4.51
N TYR A 37 -15.20 -16.94 -5.37
CA TYR A 37 -14.17 -16.00 -4.97
C TYR A 37 -14.18 -14.75 -5.87
N PHE A 38 -14.24 -13.58 -5.25
CA PHE A 38 -14.12 -12.30 -5.93
C PHE A 38 -13.12 -11.40 -5.21
N LYS A 39 -12.06 -11.04 -5.89
CA LYS A 39 -11.06 -10.09 -5.36
C LYS A 39 -11.66 -8.68 -5.37
N VAL A 40 -12.20 -8.26 -4.24
CA VAL A 40 -12.77 -6.92 -4.08
C VAL A 40 -11.69 -5.85 -3.97
N LEU A 41 -10.53 -6.22 -3.40
CA LEU A 41 -9.44 -5.29 -3.14
C LEU A 41 -8.45 -5.24 -4.30
N PRO A 42 -8.37 -4.12 -5.04
CA PRO A 42 -7.33 -3.94 -6.05
C PRO A 42 -5.92 -3.91 -5.44
N VAL A 43 -5.79 -3.40 -4.21
CA VAL A 43 -4.51 -3.21 -3.52
C VAL A 43 -3.96 -4.50 -2.90
N ALA A 44 -4.78 -5.55 -2.80
CA ALA A 44 -4.34 -6.88 -2.39
C ALA A 44 -3.34 -7.52 -3.37
N ASP A 45 -3.31 -7.06 -4.62
CA ASP A 45 -2.26 -7.40 -5.56
C ASP A 45 -1.08 -6.42 -5.45
N VAL A 46 0.11 -6.94 -5.20
CA VAL A 46 1.37 -6.15 -5.12
C VAL A 46 1.60 -5.29 -6.37
N ASN A 47 1.12 -5.77 -7.52
CA ASN A 47 1.30 -5.08 -8.80
C ASN A 47 0.62 -3.71 -8.84
N VAL A 48 -0.52 -3.54 -8.18
CA VAL A 48 -1.28 -2.27 -8.21
C VAL A 48 -0.55 -1.16 -7.43
N PRO A 49 -0.16 -1.35 -6.16
CA PRO A 49 0.61 -0.35 -5.42
C PRO A 49 1.97 -0.05 -6.06
N ILE A 50 2.66 -1.07 -6.57
CA ILE A 50 3.93 -0.89 -7.27
C ILE A 50 3.70 -0.15 -8.59
N GLY A 51 2.66 -0.46 -9.35
CA GLY A 51 2.31 0.24 -10.57
C GLY A 51 2.02 1.73 -10.33
N MET A 52 1.32 2.08 -9.26
CA MET A 52 1.11 3.49 -8.88
C MET A 52 2.42 4.18 -8.49
N ALA A 53 3.28 3.51 -7.72
CA ALA A 53 4.58 4.04 -7.34
C ALA A 53 5.50 4.24 -8.56
N LEU A 54 5.50 3.30 -9.51
CA LEU A 54 6.21 3.44 -10.78
C LEU A 54 5.66 4.59 -11.64
N GLY A 55 4.35 4.77 -11.68
CA GLY A 55 3.74 5.92 -12.35
C GLY A 55 4.23 7.26 -11.80
N ILE A 56 4.35 7.37 -10.48
CA ILE A 56 4.93 8.55 -9.81
C ILE A 56 6.41 8.67 -10.15
N ALA A 57 7.16 7.57 -10.17
CA ALA A 57 8.57 7.57 -10.55
C ALA A 57 8.78 8.12 -11.97
N VAL A 58 7.96 7.68 -12.92
CA VAL A 58 7.99 8.20 -14.31
C VAL A 58 7.71 9.71 -14.35
N LEU A 59 6.73 10.19 -13.59
CA LEU A 59 6.44 11.62 -13.48
C LEU A 59 7.62 12.41 -12.90
N ILE A 60 8.26 11.90 -11.86
CA ILE A 60 9.43 12.54 -11.23
C ILE A 60 10.57 12.64 -12.24
N HIS A 61 10.86 11.56 -12.98
CA HIS A 61 11.89 11.57 -14.04
C HIS A 61 11.57 12.58 -15.14
N TYR A 62 10.33 12.60 -15.61
CA TYR A 62 9.88 13.51 -16.64
C TYR A 62 10.07 14.97 -16.22
N TYR A 63 9.62 15.34 -15.02
CA TYR A 63 9.76 16.71 -14.53
C TYR A 63 11.23 17.07 -14.22
N SER A 64 12.00 16.14 -13.68
CA SER A 64 13.43 16.35 -13.41
C SER A 64 14.19 16.65 -14.71
N ILE A 65 13.98 15.85 -15.76
CA ILE A 65 14.61 16.08 -17.06
C ILE A 65 14.11 17.37 -17.71
N LYS A 66 12.82 17.69 -17.60
CA LYS A 66 12.23 18.90 -18.19
C LYS A 66 12.72 20.19 -17.53
N LYS A 67 12.98 20.17 -16.23
CA LYS A 67 13.40 21.36 -15.46
C LYS A 67 14.92 21.51 -15.39
N LYS A 68 15.63 20.44 -15.09
CA LYS A 68 17.11 20.45 -14.91
C LYS A 68 17.88 20.21 -16.22
N GLY A 69 17.16 19.72 -17.26
CA GLY A 69 17.81 19.24 -18.47
C GLY A 69 18.53 17.90 -18.28
N LEU A 70 18.87 17.21 -19.38
CA LEU A 70 19.58 15.93 -19.32
C LEU A 70 20.96 16.06 -18.63
N GLY A 71 21.68 17.17 -18.86
CA GLY A 71 22.98 17.41 -18.25
C GLY A 71 22.91 17.67 -16.74
N GLY A 72 21.89 18.41 -16.28
CA GLY A 72 21.67 18.65 -14.84
C GLY A 72 21.25 17.37 -14.09
N PHE A 73 20.38 16.59 -14.67
CA PHE A 73 19.94 15.31 -14.11
C PHE A 73 21.09 14.30 -13.99
N LEU A 74 21.91 14.15 -15.05
CA LEU A 74 23.09 13.31 -15.01
C LEU A 74 24.15 13.85 -14.05
N GLY A 75 24.29 15.18 -13.95
CA GLY A 75 25.20 15.82 -13.00
C GLY A 75 24.80 15.53 -11.55
N GLU A 76 23.53 15.64 -11.22
CA GLU A 76 23.01 15.31 -9.88
C GLU A 76 23.27 13.84 -9.53
N LEU A 77 23.01 12.94 -10.47
CA LEU A 77 23.19 11.49 -10.30
C LEU A 77 24.67 11.07 -10.16
N THR A 78 25.59 11.83 -10.76
CA THR A 78 27.02 11.46 -10.81
C THR A 78 27.90 12.24 -9.85
N LEU A 79 27.53 13.49 -9.50
CA LEU A 79 28.38 14.38 -8.70
C LEU A 79 28.03 14.42 -7.22
N GLN A 80 26.81 14.03 -6.84
CA GLN A 80 26.39 13.95 -5.45
C GLN A 80 26.47 12.49 -4.96
N PRO A 81 26.87 12.18 -3.70
CA PRO A 81 27.29 13.11 -2.63
C PRO A 81 28.81 13.36 -2.56
N LEU A 82 29.67 12.55 -3.20
CA LEU A 82 31.12 12.50 -2.97
C LEU A 82 31.96 13.27 -4.01
N GLY A 83 31.33 13.96 -4.99
CA GLY A 83 32.01 14.76 -5.99
C GLY A 83 32.64 13.94 -7.14
N LYS A 84 33.44 14.62 -7.98
CA LYS A 84 33.98 14.09 -9.25
C LYS A 84 34.88 12.87 -9.13
N TRP A 85 35.49 12.63 -7.98
CA TRP A 85 36.45 11.53 -7.78
C TRP A 85 35.78 10.17 -7.56
N ALA A 86 34.52 10.16 -7.14
CA ALA A 86 33.80 8.94 -6.80
C ALA A 86 32.55 8.69 -7.69
N ILE A 87 32.62 9.12 -8.95
CA ILE A 87 31.48 8.98 -9.91
C ILE A 87 30.87 7.59 -9.94
N PRO A 88 31.65 6.47 -10.11
CA PRO A 88 31.03 5.14 -10.15
C PRO A 88 30.41 4.72 -8.82
N PHE A 89 30.96 5.21 -7.70
CA PHE A 89 30.43 4.90 -6.37
C PHE A 89 29.17 5.72 -6.07
N ASN A 90 29.13 6.99 -6.48
CA ASN A 90 27.94 7.84 -6.37
C ASN A 90 26.77 7.25 -7.16
N MET A 91 27.01 6.83 -8.39
CA MET A 91 25.98 6.21 -9.24
C MET A 91 25.47 4.89 -8.64
N LEU A 92 26.36 4.10 -8.02
CA LEU A 92 26.01 2.86 -7.36
C LEU A 92 25.08 3.07 -6.13
N ILE A 93 25.21 4.22 -5.44
CA ILE A 93 24.39 4.55 -4.26
C ILE A 93 23.11 5.29 -4.67
N GLU A 94 23.22 6.27 -5.58
CA GLU A 94 22.11 7.18 -5.91
C GLU A 94 21.00 6.46 -6.70
N ILE A 95 21.36 5.62 -7.69
CA ILE A 95 20.36 4.89 -8.49
C ILE A 95 19.51 3.97 -7.63
N PRO A 96 20.08 3.04 -6.83
CA PRO A 96 19.25 2.21 -5.95
C PRO A 96 18.48 3.04 -4.91
N GLY A 97 19.09 4.10 -4.37
CA GLY A 97 18.45 5.00 -3.40
C GLY A 97 17.22 5.70 -3.96
N PHE A 98 17.29 6.14 -5.21
CA PHE A 98 16.16 6.76 -5.89
C PHE A 98 15.02 5.77 -6.10
N TYR A 99 15.28 4.59 -6.66
CA TYR A 99 14.26 3.56 -6.89
C TYR A 99 13.73 2.97 -5.59
N ALA A 100 14.56 2.83 -4.57
CA ALA A 100 14.14 2.33 -3.26
C ALA A 100 13.07 3.21 -2.61
N LYS A 101 13.17 4.54 -2.74
CA LYS A 101 12.14 5.48 -2.24
C LYS A 101 10.78 5.23 -2.90
N GLN A 102 10.74 5.00 -4.20
CA GLN A 102 9.50 4.76 -4.96
C GLN A 102 8.91 3.38 -4.64
N ILE A 103 9.74 2.35 -4.60
CA ILE A 103 9.33 0.99 -4.24
C ILE A 103 8.80 0.97 -2.80
N ALA A 104 9.48 1.65 -1.87
CA ALA A 104 9.04 1.75 -0.48
C ALA A 104 7.66 2.42 -0.34
N LEU A 105 7.33 3.38 -1.20
CA LEU A 105 6.01 4.01 -1.25
C LEU A 105 4.91 2.99 -1.62
N GLY A 106 5.15 2.18 -2.65
CA GLY A 106 4.22 1.12 -3.08
C GLY A 106 4.12 -0.03 -2.08
N LEU A 107 5.27 -0.50 -1.55
CA LEU A 107 5.30 -1.57 -0.57
C LEU A 107 4.67 -1.18 0.76
N ARG A 108 4.72 0.09 1.15
CA ARG A 108 4.05 0.57 2.36
C ARG A 108 2.54 0.45 2.24
N LEU A 109 1.99 0.79 1.07
CA LEU A 109 0.57 0.66 0.81
C LEU A 109 0.12 -0.82 0.85
N TYR A 110 0.83 -1.68 0.14
CA TYR A 110 0.56 -3.12 0.15
C TYR A 110 0.77 -3.75 1.54
N GLY A 111 1.88 -3.43 2.21
CA GLY A 111 2.25 -4.04 3.49
C GLY A 111 1.26 -3.74 4.61
N ASN A 112 0.71 -2.53 4.65
CA ASN A 112 -0.29 -2.17 5.65
C ASN A 112 -1.60 -2.96 5.46
N LEU A 113 -2.05 -3.14 4.21
CA LEU A 113 -3.26 -3.92 3.91
C LEU A 113 -3.04 -5.40 4.19
N PHE A 114 -1.94 -5.96 3.72
CA PHE A 114 -1.61 -7.37 3.95
C PHE A 114 -1.46 -7.68 5.44
N ALA A 115 -0.77 -6.83 6.20
CA ALA A 115 -0.65 -6.99 7.65
C ALA A 115 -2.01 -6.89 8.34
N GLY A 116 -2.88 -5.98 7.90
CA GLY A 116 -4.24 -5.84 8.40
C GLY A 116 -5.05 -7.11 8.24
N GLU A 117 -5.07 -7.67 7.04
CA GLU A 117 -5.77 -8.93 6.71
C GLU A 117 -5.25 -10.10 7.55
N MET A 118 -3.94 -10.25 7.68
CA MET A 118 -3.33 -11.31 8.48
C MET A 118 -3.68 -11.22 9.95
N ILE A 119 -3.76 -10.02 10.52
CA ILE A 119 -4.15 -9.83 11.92
C ILE A 119 -5.63 -10.12 12.12
N PHE A 120 -6.51 -9.75 11.20
CA PHE A 120 -7.93 -10.12 11.27
C PHE A 120 -8.11 -11.65 11.24
N ILE A 121 -7.38 -12.37 10.39
CA ILE A 121 -7.40 -13.83 10.35
C ILE A 121 -6.93 -14.40 11.69
N LEU A 122 -5.84 -13.86 12.26
CA LEU A 122 -5.33 -14.30 13.56
C LEU A 122 -6.36 -14.09 14.68
N ILE A 123 -7.03 -12.94 14.71
CA ILE A 123 -8.09 -12.65 15.67
C ILE A 123 -9.27 -13.61 15.49
N ALA A 124 -9.64 -13.95 14.26
CA ALA A 124 -10.71 -14.89 13.95
C ALA A 124 -10.45 -16.29 14.54
N LEU A 125 -9.19 -16.73 14.65
CA LEU A 125 -8.81 -17.98 15.30
C LEU A 125 -9.15 -17.98 16.81
N PHE A 126 -9.06 -16.84 17.49
CA PHE A 126 -9.49 -16.73 18.90
C PHE A 126 -10.99 -16.91 19.06
N PHE A 127 -11.79 -16.45 18.07
CA PHE A 127 -13.23 -16.68 18.07
C PHE A 127 -13.60 -18.15 17.86
N GLY A 128 -12.83 -18.88 17.04
CA GLY A 128 -13.04 -20.30 16.81
C GLY A 128 -12.94 -21.14 18.09
N ALA A 129 -12.13 -20.71 19.04
CA ALA A 129 -11.93 -21.40 20.32
C ALA A 129 -13.00 -21.07 21.39
N LEU A 130 -13.93 -20.15 21.12
CA LEU A 130 -14.83 -19.56 22.11
C LEU A 130 -15.76 -20.57 22.79
N PHE A 131 -16.16 -21.64 22.09
CA PHE A 131 -17.11 -22.64 22.57
C PHE A 131 -16.48 -23.94 23.02
N ASP A 132 -15.14 -24.11 22.95
CA ASP A 132 -14.50 -25.38 23.24
C ASP A 132 -14.29 -25.66 24.73
N SER A 133 -14.08 -24.62 25.54
CA SER A 133 -13.83 -24.76 26.99
C SER A 133 -13.98 -23.42 27.73
N LEU A 134 -13.97 -23.46 29.08
CA LEU A 134 -13.93 -22.25 29.90
C LEU A 134 -12.70 -21.36 29.57
N TYR A 135 -11.59 -21.97 29.22
CA TYR A 135 -10.38 -21.28 28.76
C TYR A 135 -10.60 -20.64 27.39
N GLY A 136 -11.31 -21.34 26.48
CA GLY A 136 -11.70 -20.84 25.18
C GLY A 136 -12.63 -19.62 25.28
N PHE A 137 -13.53 -19.61 26.27
CA PHE A 137 -14.40 -18.45 26.52
C PHE A 137 -13.60 -17.20 26.90
N ALA A 138 -12.61 -17.34 27.78
CA ALA A 138 -11.74 -16.21 28.13
C ALA A 138 -10.91 -15.68 26.94
N LEU A 139 -10.41 -16.59 26.10
CA LEU A 139 -9.72 -16.23 24.85
C LEU A 139 -10.65 -15.54 23.85
N GLY A 140 -11.89 -15.97 23.73
CA GLY A 140 -12.89 -15.35 22.87
C GLY A 140 -13.25 -13.93 23.29
N VAL A 141 -13.44 -13.68 24.60
CA VAL A 141 -13.66 -12.31 25.12
C VAL A 141 -12.46 -11.41 24.86
N PHE A 142 -11.26 -11.94 25.05
CA PHE A 142 -10.03 -11.22 24.69
C PHE A 142 -9.97 -10.92 23.18
N GLY A 143 -10.38 -11.88 22.34
CA GLY A 143 -10.48 -11.73 20.88
C GLY A 143 -11.42 -10.59 20.47
N ILE A 144 -12.56 -10.41 21.16
CA ILE A 144 -13.51 -9.29 20.92
C ILE A 144 -12.82 -7.94 21.18
N LEU A 145 -12.17 -7.79 22.33
CA LEU A 145 -11.46 -6.56 22.69
C LEU A 145 -10.34 -6.24 21.70
N LEU A 146 -9.58 -7.27 21.33
CA LEU A 146 -8.50 -7.14 20.35
C LEU A 146 -9.03 -6.77 18.96
N SER A 147 -10.14 -7.36 18.52
CA SER A 147 -10.81 -7.04 17.27
C SER A 147 -11.26 -5.58 17.21
N LEU A 148 -11.89 -5.10 18.29
CA LEU A 148 -12.32 -3.71 18.37
C LEU A 148 -11.15 -2.74 18.32
N ALA A 149 -10.10 -2.99 19.10
CA ALA A 149 -8.89 -2.18 19.11
C ALA A 149 -8.22 -2.16 17.73
N TRP A 150 -8.12 -3.33 17.10
CA TRP A 150 -7.52 -3.45 15.77
C TRP A 150 -8.35 -2.77 14.69
N ALA A 151 -9.68 -2.88 14.71
CA ALA A 151 -10.56 -2.20 13.77
C ALA A 151 -10.41 -0.67 13.82
N VAL A 152 -10.37 -0.09 15.02
CA VAL A 152 -10.13 1.35 15.20
C VAL A 152 -8.75 1.75 14.66
N PHE A 153 -7.73 0.96 14.97
CA PHE A 153 -6.36 1.20 14.49
C PHE A 153 -6.27 1.08 12.96
N HIS A 154 -6.97 0.11 12.36
CA HIS A 154 -7.00 -0.10 10.92
C HIS A 154 -7.63 1.08 10.16
N VAL A 155 -8.75 1.61 10.66
CA VAL A 155 -9.37 2.84 10.10
C VAL A 155 -8.40 4.02 10.16
N LEU A 156 -7.67 4.16 11.25
CA LEU A 156 -6.67 5.21 11.40
C LEU A 156 -5.51 5.05 10.41
N ILE A 157 -5.04 3.81 10.19
CA ILE A 157 -4.01 3.51 9.19
C ILE A 157 -4.48 3.88 7.78
N ILE A 158 -5.73 3.57 7.41
CA ILE A 158 -6.29 3.88 6.10
C ILE A 158 -6.21 5.38 5.82
N ALA A 159 -6.64 6.21 6.77
CA ALA A 159 -6.59 7.66 6.63
C ALA A 159 -5.15 8.19 6.57
N LEU A 160 -4.30 7.71 7.50
CA LEU A 160 -2.89 8.09 7.57
C LEU A 160 -2.13 7.69 6.29
N GLN A 161 -2.42 6.52 5.73
CA GLN A 161 -1.76 6.03 4.53
C GLN A 161 -2.06 6.89 3.30
N ALA A 162 -3.31 7.31 3.12
CA ALA A 162 -3.68 8.23 2.04
C ALA A 162 -2.95 9.58 2.16
N TYR A 163 -2.86 10.10 3.39
CA TYR A 163 -2.15 11.34 3.69
C TYR A 163 -0.64 11.23 3.44
N VAL A 164 0.00 10.18 3.95
CA VAL A 164 1.45 9.94 3.77
C VAL A 164 1.81 9.75 2.31
N PHE A 165 0.99 8.99 1.57
CA PHE A 165 1.20 8.79 0.14
C PHE A 165 1.18 10.11 -0.64
N MET A 166 0.23 11.00 -0.32
CA MET A 166 0.15 12.34 -0.91
C MET A 166 1.39 13.17 -0.59
N ILE A 167 1.72 13.30 0.71
CA ILE A 167 2.84 14.15 1.12
C ILE A 167 4.14 13.68 0.48
N LEU A 168 4.43 12.38 0.51
CA LEU A 168 5.65 11.85 -0.11
C LEU A 168 5.67 12.10 -1.62
N THR A 169 4.53 11.97 -2.31
CA THR A 169 4.44 12.31 -3.74
C THR A 169 4.76 13.77 -3.99
N VAL A 170 4.19 14.68 -3.18
CA VAL A 170 4.46 16.13 -3.30
C VAL A 170 5.92 16.44 -2.99
N VAL A 171 6.48 15.86 -1.93
CA VAL A 171 7.90 16.07 -1.56
C VAL A 171 8.83 15.60 -2.67
N PHE A 172 8.60 14.43 -3.25
CA PHE A 172 9.43 13.91 -4.33
C PHE A 172 9.32 14.73 -5.61
N LEU A 173 8.13 15.22 -5.94
CA LEU A 173 7.93 16.13 -7.07
C LEU A 173 8.59 17.49 -6.82
N ASN A 174 8.55 18.00 -5.59
CA ASN A 174 9.22 19.25 -5.25
C ASN A 174 10.75 19.12 -5.38
N GLN A 175 11.34 18.04 -4.88
CA GLN A 175 12.75 17.73 -5.05
C GLN A 175 13.16 17.66 -6.53
N ALA A 176 12.28 17.12 -7.40
CA ALA A 176 12.52 17.09 -8.84
C ALA A 176 12.51 18.49 -9.49
N HIS A 177 11.86 19.50 -8.85
CA HIS A 177 11.80 20.87 -9.34
C HIS A 177 12.89 21.79 -8.79
N GLU A 178 13.50 21.42 -7.66
CA GLU A 178 14.60 22.20 -7.07
C GLU A 178 15.85 22.07 -7.95
N THR A 179 16.29 23.22 -8.46
CA THR A 179 17.57 23.36 -9.16
C THR A 179 18.61 23.82 -8.14
N HIS A 180 19.54 22.95 -7.78
CA HIS A 180 20.76 23.32 -7.05
C HIS A 180 21.87 23.72 -8.02
#